data_e631b02d8d675bf77f3ca0c7ec73ddbd
#
_entry.id   e631b02d8d675bf77f3ca0c7ec73ddbd
#
_cell.length_a   1.000
_cell.length_b   1.000
_cell.length_c   1.000
_cell.angle_alpha   90.00
_cell.angle_beta   90.00
_cell.angle_gamma   90.00
#
_symmetry.space_group_name_H-M   'P 1'
#
loop_
_entity.id
_entity.type
_entity.pdbx_description
1 polymer ?
#
loop_
_entity_poly.entity_id
_entity_poly.type
_entity_poly.pdbx_seq_one_letter_code
_entity_poly.pdbx_strand_id
1 'polypeptide(L)'
;MHLGAVVLLPPMTGGLIALAVALIVATGIGLGLRWRAGRFRPVAIPGAAEVSAASARDDQVLTAADLGTELGERATLVQFSTAFCAPCRPTRQILAQVAGLVPGVKHVDVDATSRLDLVRRLRILSTPTVLVLGPGGVIAKRATGLPRKTDVLAALGRLFEADDLGVVETSTRLTVNTGNVTGPERDSRSESE
;
A
#
# COMPACT_ATOMS: atom_id res chain seq x y z
N MET A 1 20.95 -3.92 66.07
CA MET A 1 21.99 -3.18 65.32
C MET A 1 22.38 -4.04 64.11
N HIS A 2 21.70 -3.86 62.98
CA HIS A 2 22.06 -4.52 61.71
C HIS A 2 22.63 -3.46 60.77
N LEU A 3 23.97 -3.41 60.66
CA LEU A 3 24.67 -2.61 59.65
C LEU A 3 24.38 -3.23 58.25
N GLY A 4 23.73 -2.47 57.43
CA GLY A 4 23.56 -2.79 55.99
C GLY A 4 24.92 -2.86 55.29
N ALA A 5 25.25 -4.02 54.75
CA ALA A 5 26.37 -4.18 53.85
C ALA A 5 26.02 -3.50 52.54
N VAL A 6 26.49 -2.26 52.37
CA VAL A 6 26.56 -1.61 51.05
C VAL A 6 27.64 -2.35 50.27
N VAL A 7 27.18 -3.22 49.34
CA VAL A 7 28.07 -3.87 48.37
C VAL A 7 28.59 -2.76 47.45
N LEU A 8 29.80 -2.31 47.71
CA LEU A 8 30.56 -1.44 46.81
C LEU A 8 30.94 -2.26 45.57
N LEU A 9 30.08 -2.25 44.53
CA LEU A 9 30.49 -2.78 43.23
C LEU A 9 31.64 -1.91 42.70
N PRO A 10 32.72 -2.51 42.19
CA PRO A 10 33.85 -1.77 41.64
C PRO A 10 33.38 -0.92 40.45
N PRO A 11 33.93 0.30 40.24
CA PRO A 11 33.45 1.25 39.22
C PRO A 11 33.51 0.70 37.78
N MET A 12 34.26 -0.36 37.55
CA MET A 12 34.35 -1.04 36.25
C MET A 12 33.08 -1.84 35.88
N THR A 13 32.34 -2.37 36.86
CA THR A 13 31.13 -3.15 36.61
C THR A 13 29.95 -2.26 36.26
N GLY A 14 29.88 -1.03 36.81
CA GLY A 14 28.85 -0.06 36.45
C GLY A 14 28.91 0.37 34.97
N GLY A 15 30.13 0.59 34.46
CA GLY A 15 30.33 0.92 33.04
C GLY A 15 29.96 -0.21 32.07
N LEU A 16 30.29 -1.47 32.44
CA LEU A 16 29.92 -2.63 31.62
C LEU A 16 28.40 -2.86 31.57
N ILE A 17 27.71 -2.68 32.71
CA ILE A 17 26.24 -2.78 32.78
C ILE A 17 25.60 -1.67 31.94
N ALA A 18 26.06 -0.43 32.05
CA ALA A 18 25.56 0.69 31.28
C ALA A 18 25.75 0.46 29.77
N LEU A 19 26.92 -0.05 29.34
CA LEU A 19 27.20 -0.39 27.97
C LEU A 19 26.29 -1.51 27.44
N ALA A 20 26.09 -2.56 28.24
CA ALA A 20 25.21 -3.69 27.87
C ALA A 20 23.76 -3.23 27.70
N VAL A 21 23.25 -2.40 28.63
CA VAL A 21 21.91 -1.83 28.53
C VAL A 21 21.76 -0.95 27.29
N ALA A 22 22.74 -0.08 27.01
CA ALA A 22 22.73 0.76 25.80
C ALA A 22 22.70 -0.07 24.49
N LEU A 23 23.49 -1.14 24.45
CA LEU A 23 23.50 -2.05 23.30
C LEU A 23 22.16 -2.78 23.13
N ILE A 24 21.57 -3.28 24.20
CA ILE A 24 20.26 -3.95 24.16
C ILE A 24 19.18 -2.99 23.69
N VAL A 25 19.16 -1.75 24.21
CA VAL A 25 18.19 -0.73 23.79
C VAL A 25 18.39 -0.35 22.32
N ALA A 26 19.63 -0.09 21.89
CA ALA A 26 19.94 0.25 20.51
C ALA A 26 19.55 -0.88 19.53
N THR A 27 19.87 -2.13 19.91
CA THR A 27 19.49 -3.31 19.11
C THR A 27 17.98 -3.49 19.06
N GLY A 28 17.28 -3.32 20.18
CA GLY A 28 15.83 -3.39 20.28
C GLY A 28 15.13 -2.33 19.41
N ILE A 29 15.61 -1.09 19.44
CA ILE A 29 15.11 -0.01 18.59
C ILE A 29 15.38 -0.32 17.11
N GLY A 30 16.62 -0.73 16.78
CA GLY A 30 17.00 -1.06 15.40
C GLY A 30 16.17 -2.21 14.83
N LEU A 31 15.95 -3.26 15.63
CA LEU A 31 15.12 -4.40 15.23
C LEU A 31 13.65 -4.01 15.10
N GLY A 32 13.12 -3.19 16.01
CA GLY A 32 11.76 -2.66 15.97
C GLY A 32 11.51 -1.78 14.73
N LEU A 33 12.47 -0.95 14.35
CA LEU A 33 12.40 -0.15 13.12
C LEU A 33 12.44 -1.03 11.86
N ARG A 34 13.28 -2.08 11.85
CA ARG A 34 13.29 -3.07 10.74
C ARG A 34 11.98 -3.85 10.62
N TRP A 35 11.34 -4.18 11.74
CA TRP A 35 10.04 -4.88 11.73
C TRP A 35 8.89 -3.99 11.26
N ARG A 36 9.02 -2.68 11.40
CA ARG A 36 8.05 -1.71 10.84
C ARG A 36 8.28 -1.41 9.37
N ALA A 37 9.50 -1.56 8.86
CA ALA A 37 9.80 -1.49 7.45
C ALA A 37 9.24 -2.74 6.75
N GLY A 38 8.63 -2.55 5.57
CA GLY A 38 8.02 -3.64 4.78
C GLY A 38 6.56 -3.95 5.10
N ARG A 39 5.93 -3.28 6.09
CA ARG A 39 4.48 -3.41 6.32
C ARG A 39 3.70 -2.51 5.37
N PHE A 40 2.69 -3.09 4.71
CA PHE A 40 1.77 -2.34 3.88
C PHE A 40 0.93 -1.39 4.73
N ARG A 41 1.01 -0.11 4.40
CA ARG A 41 0.17 0.93 5.02
C ARG A 41 -0.92 1.34 4.03
N PRO A 42 -2.17 1.58 4.51
CA PRO A 42 -3.14 2.28 3.69
C PRO A 42 -2.55 3.62 3.25
N VAL A 43 -2.78 4.02 2.02
CA VAL A 43 -2.45 5.37 1.59
C VAL A 43 -3.46 6.31 2.23
N ALA A 44 -3.14 6.82 3.44
CA ALA A 44 -3.89 7.92 4.01
C ALA A 44 -3.45 9.20 3.30
N ILE A 45 -4.39 9.94 2.76
CA ILE A 45 -4.17 11.26 2.19
C ILE A 45 -4.05 12.24 3.37
N PRO A 46 -2.85 12.79 3.70
CA PRO A 46 -2.79 13.87 4.67
C PRO A 46 -3.31 15.13 4.00
N GLY A 47 -4.43 15.68 4.48
CA GLY A 47 -4.98 16.95 4.06
C GLY A 47 -6.01 16.84 2.94
N ALA A 48 -7.14 16.15 3.21
CA ALA A 48 -8.39 16.39 2.52
C ALA A 48 -9.03 17.70 3.02
N ALA A 49 -8.30 18.82 2.87
CA ALA A 49 -8.82 20.15 2.93
C ALA A 49 -8.41 20.82 1.62
N GLU A 50 -9.33 20.86 0.68
CA GLU A 50 -9.47 21.83 -0.41
C GLU A 50 -8.23 22.27 -1.19
N VAL A 51 -7.43 21.32 -1.71
CA VAL A 51 -6.54 21.63 -2.81
C VAL A 51 -6.79 20.61 -3.93
N SER A 52 -7.55 21.05 -4.89
CA SER A 52 -7.79 20.47 -6.22
C SER A 52 -7.92 18.94 -6.26
N ALA A 53 -9.16 18.47 -6.12
CA ALA A 53 -9.52 17.04 -6.20
C ALA A 53 -9.09 16.34 -7.51
N ALA A 54 -8.69 17.08 -8.52
CA ALA A 54 -8.14 16.57 -9.78
C ALA A 54 -6.67 16.16 -9.65
N SER A 55 -5.81 17.01 -9.07
CA SER A 55 -4.37 16.70 -8.89
C SER A 55 -4.14 15.55 -7.91
N ALA A 56 -4.95 15.47 -6.84
CA ALA A 56 -4.83 14.39 -5.85
C ALA A 56 -5.26 13.02 -6.41
N ARG A 57 -6.08 12.99 -7.45
CA ARG A 57 -6.46 11.74 -8.14
C ARG A 57 -5.38 11.27 -9.10
N ASP A 58 -4.71 12.20 -9.79
CA ASP A 58 -3.62 11.88 -10.74
C ASP A 58 -2.41 11.28 -10.01
N ASP A 59 -2.11 11.75 -8.79
CA ASP A 59 -1.05 11.20 -7.93
C ASP A 59 -1.36 9.80 -7.38
N GLN A 60 -2.61 9.31 -7.50
CA GLN A 60 -3.04 8.03 -6.96
C GLN A 60 -3.31 6.95 -8.01
N VAL A 61 -3.20 7.29 -9.29
CA VAL A 61 -3.41 6.35 -10.39
C VAL A 61 -2.13 6.21 -11.20
N LEU A 62 -1.74 4.97 -11.48
CA LEU A 62 -0.66 4.62 -12.40
C LEU A 62 -1.25 3.95 -13.61
N THR A 63 -0.96 4.49 -14.78
CA THR A 63 -1.43 3.97 -16.06
C THR A 63 -0.45 2.98 -16.68
N ALA A 64 -0.89 2.25 -17.69
CA ALA A 64 -0.02 1.40 -18.51
C ALA A 64 1.11 2.22 -19.18
N ALA A 65 0.84 3.47 -19.57
CA ALA A 65 1.83 4.38 -20.13
C ALA A 65 2.90 4.78 -19.09
N ASP A 66 2.49 4.99 -17.84
CA ASP A 66 3.41 5.26 -16.74
C ASP A 66 4.38 4.11 -16.49
N LEU A 67 3.91 2.88 -16.60
CA LEU A 67 4.69 1.67 -16.32
C LEU A 67 5.41 1.11 -17.55
N GLY A 68 5.05 1.57 -18.75
CA GLY A 68 5.57 1.03 -20.02
C GLY A 68 5.11 -0.40 -20.29
N THR A 69 4.06 -0.86 -19.61
CA THR A 69 3.48 -2.20 -19.76
C THR A 69 2.03 -2.20 -19.29
N GLU A 70 1.24 -3.15 -19.79
CA GLU A 70 -0.15 -3.31 -19.35
C GLU A 70 -0.24 -3.65 -17.86
N LEU A 71 -1.34 -3.23 -17.25
CA LEU A 71 -1.69 -3.58 -15.88
C LEU A 71 -2.16 -5.04 -15.78
N GLY A 72 -2.12 -5.60 -14.58
CA GLY A 72 -2.77 -6.87 -14.29
C GLY A 72 -4.30 -6.70 -14.24
N GLU A 73 -5.03 -7.72 -14.65
CA GLU A 73 -6.49 -7.69 -14.71
C GLU A 73 -7.14 -7.40 -13.34
N ARG A 74 -6.61 -8.00 -12.28
CA ARG A 74 -7.12 -7.85 -10.90
C ARG A 74 -6.27 -6.94 -10.04
N ALA A 75 -4.94 -7.00 -10.20
CA ALA A 75 -4.02 -6.15 -9.47
C ALA A 75 -2.65 -6.07 -10.15
N THR A 76 -1.91 -5.00 -9.84
CA THR A 76 -0.52 -4.86 -10.27
C THR A 76 0.36 -4.57 -9.05
N LEU A 77 1.43 -5.36 -8.90
CA LEU A 77 2.46 -5.16 -7.90
C LEU A 77 3.61 -4.38 -8.55
N VAL A 78 3.72 -3.09 -8.24
CA VAL A 78 4.79 -2.23 -8.78
C VAL A 78 5.89 -2.10 -7.76
N GLN A 79 7.13 -2.44 -8.15
CA GLN A 79 8.32 -2.26 -7.33
C GLN A 79 9.18 -1.13 -7.91
N PHE A 80 9.53 -0.15 -7.09
CA PHE A 80 10.57 0.82 -7.41
C PHE A 80 11.91 0.33 -6.87
N SER A 81 12.90 0.17 -7.77
CA SER A 81 14.21 -0.36 -7.45
C SER A 81 15.33 0.52 -7.99
N THR A 82 16.56 0.30 -7.53
CA THR A 82 17.79 0.90 -8.08
C THR A 82 18.87 -0.16 -8.19
N ALA A 83 19.91 0.10 -8.98
CA ALA A 83 21.00 -0.85 -9.24
C ALA A 83 21.74 -1.30 -7.95
N PHE A 84 21.91 -0.39 -6.98
CA PHE A 84 22.68 -0.64 -5.76
C PHE A 84 21.80 -0.92 -4.53
N CYS A 85 20.59 -1.42 -4.74
CA CYS A 85 19.63 -1.70 -3.68
C CYS A 85 19.68 -3.20 -3.32
N ALA A 86 20.42 -3.57 -2.29
CA ALA A 86 20.55 -4.96 -1.83
C ALA A 86 19.19 -5.63 -1.52
N PRO A 87 18.23 -5.00 -0.82
CA PRO A 87 16.92 -5.60 -0.55
C PRO A 87 15.97 -5.64 -1.77
N CYS A 88 16.30 -4.97 -2.88
CA CYS A 88 15.43 -4.97 -4.07
C CYS A 88 15.37 -6.34 -4.76
N ARG A 89 16.48 -7.08 -4.79
CA ARG A 89 16.52 -8.41 -5.41
C ARG A 89 15.59 -9.42 -4.71
N PRO A 90 15.66 -9.62 -3.38
CA PRO A 90 14.72 -10.51 -2.70
C PRO A 90 13.27 -10.00 -2.76
N THR A 91 13.06 -8.68 -2.75
CA THR A 91 11.71 -8.11 -2.96
C THR A 91 11.13 -8.53 -4.31
N ARG A 92 11.90 -8.38 -5.39
CA ARG A 92 11.52 -8.81 -6.75
C ARG A 92 11.12 -10.28 -6.80
N GLN A 93 11.91 -11.16 -6.15
CA GLN A 93 11.61 -12.59 -6.08
C GLN A 93 10.29 -12.89 -5.37
N ILE A 94 10.02 -12.21 -4.24
CA ILE A 94 8.77 -12.37 -3.50
C ILE A 94 7.58 -11.93 -4.35
N LEU A 95 7.66 -10.74 -4.98
CA LEU A 95 6.57 -10.20 -5.79
C LEU A 95 6.31 -11.04 -7.04
N ALA A 96 7.36 -11.51 -7.72
CA ALA A 96 7.23 -12.41 -8.86
C ALA A 96 6.59 -13.76 -8.47
N GLN A 97 6.97 -14.33 -7.31
CA GLN A 97 6.33 -15.54 -6.80
C GLN A 97 4.85 -15.32 -6.49
N VAL A 98 4.49 -14.19 -5.88
CA VAL A 98 3.09 -13.88 -5.57
C VAL A 98 2.28 -13.69 -6.85
N ALA A 99 2.82 -12.93 -7.83
CA ALA A 99 2.17 -12.75 -9.12
C ALA A 99 1.96 -14.09 -9.87
N GLY A 100 2.91 -15.02 -9.76
CA GLY A 100 2.76 -16.35 -10.35
C GLY A 100 1.76 -17.27 -9.63
N LEU A 101 1.39 -16.96 -8.37
CA LEU A 101 0.45 -17.74 -7.58
C LEU A 101 -0.99 -17.24 -7.68
N VAL A 102 -1.18 -15.94 -7.96
CA VAL A 102 -2.48 -15.30 -7.94
C VAL A 102 -2.89 -14.91 -9.36
N PRO A 103 -3.88 -15.58 -9.96
CA PRO A 103 -4.34 -15.26 -11.31
C PRO A 103 -4.79 -13.78 -11.43
N GLY A 104 -4.47 -13.14 -12.56
CA GLY A 104 -4.82 -11.75 -12.83
C GLY A 104 -3.93 -10.72 -12.11
N VAL A 105 -2.90 -11.17 -11.36
CA VAL A 105 -1.91 -10.29 -10.73
C VAL A 105 -0.64 -10.23 -11.57
N LYS A 106 -0.15 -9.01 -11.83
CA LYS A 106 1.09 -8.76 -12.56
C LYS A 106 2.13 -8.10 -11.67
N HIS A 107 3.40 -8.44 -11.84
CA HIS A 107 4.52 -7.76 -11.18
C HIS A 107 5.29 -6.91 -12.21
N VAL A 108 5.53 -5.65 -11.85
CA VAL A 108 6.28 -4.68 -12.65
C VAL A 108 7.40 -4.09 -11.81
N ASP A 109 8.63 -4.16 -12.30
CA ASP A 109 9.80 -3.56 -11.66
C ASP A 109 10.19 -2.30 -12.42
N VAL A 110 10.17 -1.15 -11.73
CA VAL A 110 10.46 0.17 -12.27
C VAL A 110 11.81 0.64 -11.73
N ASP A 111 12.73 0.95 -12.62
CA ASP A 111 13.98 1.58 -12.23
C ASP A 111 13.72 3.05 -11.83
N ALA A 112 13.90 3.33 -10.54
CA ALA A 112 13.68 4.64 -9.98
C ALA A 112 14.66 5.71 -10.54
N THR A 113 15.81 5.29 -11.08
CA THR A 113 16.79 6.23 -11.66
C THR A 113 16.39 6.70 -13.05
N SER A 114 15.67 5.86 -13.80
CA SER A 114 15.19 6.17 -15.15
C SER A 114 13.81 6.84 -15.17
N ARG A 115 13.06 6.79 -14.06
CA ARG A 115 11.68 7.31 -13.94
C ARG A 115 11.55 8.31 -12.79
N LEU A 116 12.37 9.36 -12.83
CA LEU A 116 12.38 10.43 -11.82
C LEU A 116 11.07 11.24 -11.78
N ASP A 117 10.34 11.28 -12.88
CA ASP A 117 8.99 11.82 -12.99
C ASP A 117 8.03 11.10 -12.02
N LEU A 118 7.97 9.78 -12.10
CA LEU A 118 7.16 8.94 -11.21
C LEU A 118 7.64 8.99 -9.75
N VAL A 119 8.97 8.96 -9.55
CA VAL A 119 9.57 9.04 -8.21
C VAL A 119 9.13 10.31 -7.49
N ARG A 120 9.14 11.47 -8.19
CA ARG A 120 8.71 12.75 -7.63
C ARG A 120 7.19 12.78 -7.41
N ARG A 121 6.40 12.43 -8.44
CA ARG A 121 4.93 12.39 -8.38
C ARG A 121 4.45 11.51 -7.23
N LEU A 122 4.98 10.32 -7.11
CA LEU A 122 4.58 9.35 -6.09
C LEU A 122 5.32 9.50 -4.76
N ARG A 123 6.22 10.48 -4.63
CA ARG A 123 7.04 10.73 -3.43
C ARG A 123 7.74 9.45 -2.96
N ILE A 124 8.48 8.79 -3.88
CA ILE A 124 9.29 7.60 -3.55
C ILE A 124 10.57 8.08 -2.89
N LEU A 125 10.71 7.86 -1.58
CA LEU A 125 11.83 8.36 -0.78
C LEU A 125 12.93 7.32 -0.57
N SER A 126 12.64 6.04 -0.81
CA SER A 126 13.59 4.94 -0.62
C SER A 126 13.25 3.73 -1.49
N THR A 127 14.25 2.91 -1.78
CA THR A 127 14.08 1.63 -2.49
C THR A 127 14.46 0.45 -1.60
N PRO A 128 13.74 -0.68 -1.69
CA PRO A 128 12.55 -0.86 -2.52
C PRO A 128 11.32 -0.17 -1.93
N THR A 129 10.51 0.46 -2.78
CA THR A 129 9.12 0.81 -2.48
C THR A 129 8.21 -0.05 -3.34
N VAL A 130 7.21 -0.65 -2.72
CA VAL A 130 6.22 -1.50 -3.39
C VAL A 130 4.85 -0.84 -3.32
N LEU A 131 4.18 -0.73 -4.45
CA LEU A 131 2.80 -0.29 -4.57
C LEU A 131 1.94 -1.48 -4.99
N VAL A 132 0.77 -1.61 -4.39
CA VAL A 132 -0.28 -2.53 -4.82
C VAL A 132 -1.35 -1.70 -5.49
N LEU A 133 -1.52 -1.91 -6.78
CA LEU A 133 -2.55 -1.25 -7.57
C LEU A 133 -3.74 -2.18 -7.72
N GLY A 134 -4.92 -1.61 -7.59
CA GLY A 134 -6.18 -2.26 -7.94
C GLY A 134 -6.46 -2.21 -9.45
N PRO A 135 -7.63 -2.71 -9.87
CA PRO A 135 -8.11 -2.56 -11.23
C PRO A 135 -8.10 -1.09 -11.65
N GLY A 136 -7.69 -0.81 -12.90
CA GLY A 136 -7.55 0.56 -13.38
C GLY A 136 -6.36 1.35 -12.84
N GLY A 137 -5.46 0.72 -12.08
CA GLY A 137 -4.19 1.33 -11.66
C GLY A 137 -4.26 2.20 -10.39
N VAL A 138 -5.36 2.16 -9.66
CA VAL A 138 -5.52 2.91 -8.40
C VAL A 138 -4.59 2.34 -7.33
N ILE A 139 -3.80 3.20 -6.67
CA ILE A 139 -2.88 2.79 -5.60
C ILE A 139 -3.67 2.48 -4.33
N ALA A 140 -3.85 1.19 -4.03
CA ALA A 140 -4.55 0.72 -2.84
C ALA A 140 -3.65 0.64 -1.61
N LYS A 141 -2.38 0.22 -1.78
CA LYS A 141 -1.43 0.01 -0.67
C LYS A 141 -0.01 0.39 -1.06
N ARG A 142 0.78 0.80 -0.05
CA ARG A 142 2.21 1.08 -0.19
C ARG A 142 3.00 0.40 0.92
N ALA A 143 4.17 -0.14 0.58
CA ALA A 143 5.17 -0.63 1.52
C ALA A 143 6.56 -0.14 1.13
N THR A 144 7.42 0.11 2.11
CA THR A 144 8.83 0.45 1.92
C THR A 144 9.70 -0.62 2.57
N GLY A 145 10.82 -0.96 1.94
CA GLY A 145 11.69 -2.04 2.38
C GLY A 145 11.20 -3.42 1.92
N LEU A 146 11.82 -4.47 2.44
CA LEU A 146 11.55 -5.86 2.07
C LEU A 146 10.21 -6.33 2.69
N PRO A 147 9.14 -6.56 1.91
CA PRO A 147 7.89 -7.08 2.42
C PRO A 147 7.97 -8.59 2.67
N ARG A 148 7.11 -9.12 3.54
CA ARG A 148 6.91 -10.55 3.67
C ARG A 148 5.89 -11.04 2.64
N LYS A 149 6.07 -12.25 2.14
CA LYS A 149 5.12 -12.85 1.19
C LYS A 149 3.68 -12.87 1.72
N THR A 150 3.51 -13.19 3.01
CA THR A 150 2.22 -13.18 3.70
C THR A 150 1.56 -11.79 3.72
N ASP A 151 2.35 -10.73 3.88
CA ASP A 151 1.84 -9.35 3.92
C ASP A 151 1.36 -8.91 2.53
N VAL A 152 2.08 -9.34 1.47
CA VAL A 152 1.67 -9.09 0.08
C VAL A 152 0.36 -9.80 -0.24
N LEU A 153 0.26 -11.09 0.11
CA LEU A 153 -0.97 -11.88 -0.10
C LEU A 153 -2.15 -11.31 0.68
N ALA A 154 -1.94 -10.91 1.94
CA ALA A 154 -2.97 -10.26 2.74
C ALA A 154 -3.39 -8.89 2.19
N ALA A 155 -2.48 -8.14 1.56
CA ALA A 155 -2.81 -6.87 0.91
C ALA A 155 -3.68 -7.08 -0.33
N LEU A 156 -3.39 -8.11 -1.14
CA LEU A 156 -4.19 -8.50 -2.30
C LEU A 156 -5.57 -9.03 -1.88
N GLY A 157 -5.65 -9.89 -0.84
CA GLY A 157 -6.92 -10.39 -0.34
C GLY A 157 -7.89 -9.27 0.03
N ARG A 158 -7.41 -8.30 0.84
CA ARG A 158 -8.23 -7.12 1.20
C ARG A 158 -8.62 -6.24 0.02
N LEU A 159 -7.77 -6.17 -1.02
CA LEU A 159 -8.09 -5.44 -2.24
C LEU A 159 -9.23 -6.11 -2.99
N PHE A 160 -9.18 -7.42 -3.14
CA PHE A 160 -10.20 -8.20 -3.84
C PHE A 160 -11.54 -8.20 -3.10
N GLU A 161 -11.52 -8.32 -1.77
CA GLU A 161 -12.73 -8.18 -0.94
C GLU A 161 -13.41 -6.82 -1.13
N ALA A 162 -12.63 -5.73 -1.19
CA ALA A 162 -13.15 -4.39 -1.41
C ALA A 162 -13.72 -4.20 -2.82
N ASP A 163 -13.10 -4.79 -3.83
CA ASP A 163 -13.56 -4.75 -5.22
C ASP A 163 -14.87 -5.53 -5.40
N ASP A 164 -14.96 -6.72 -4.84
CA ASP A 164 -16.17 -7.55 -4.86
C ASP A 164 -17.37 -6.84 -4.18
N LEU A 165 -17.15 -6.16 -3.06
CA LEU A 165 -18.19 -5.38 -2.38
C LEU A 165 -18.62 -4.16 -3.20
N GLY A 166 -17.71 -3.48 -3.87
CA GLY A 166 -18.00 -2.34 -4.74
C GLY A 166 -18.85 -2.72 -5.96
N VAL A 167 -18.62 -3.89 -6.53
CA VAL A 167 -19.42 -4.44 -7.65
C VAL A 167 -20.85 -4.74 -7.21
N VAL A 168 -21.04 -5.28 -6.00
CA VAL A 168 -22.38 -5.60 -5.45
C VAL A 168 -23.21 -4.33 -5.24
N GLU A 169 -22.64 -3.27 -4.68
CA GLU A 169 -23.35 -1.99 -4.49
C GLU A 169 -23.76 -1.35 -5.82
N THR A 170 -22.88 -1.36 -6.81
CA THR A 170 -23.17 -0.80 -8.13
C THR A 170 -24.27 -1.59 -8.84
N SER A 171 -24.25 -2.92 -8.76
CA SER A 171 -25.25 -3.80 -9.35
C SER A 171 -26.64 -3.60 -8.69
N THR A 172 -26.69 -3.48 -7.37
CA THR A 172 -27.93 -3.23 -6.62
C THR A 172 -28.53 -1.86 -6.96
N ARG A 173 -27.69 -0.83 -7.13
CA ARG A 173 -28.16 0.52 -7.47
C ARG A 173 -28.74 0.61 -8.89
N LEU A 174 -28.21 -0.16 -9.84
CA LEU A 174 -28.75 -0.23 -11.21
C LEU A 174 -30.08 -0.95 -11.28
N THR A 175 -30.29 -2.01 -10.49
CA THR A 175 -31.55 -2.75 -10.46
C THR A 175 -32.69 -2.00 -9.77
N VAL A 176 -32.39 -1.15 -8.79
CA VAL A 176 -33.39 -0.33 -8.09
C VAL A 176 -33.88 0.83 -8.98
N ASN A 177 -33.05 1.35 -9.90
CA ASN A 177 -33.42 2.48 -10.77
C ASN A 177 -34.24 2.08 -12.00
N THR A 178 -34.32 0.81 -12.37
CA THR A 178 -35.13 0.34 -13.51
C THR A 178 -36.57 -0.02 -13.13
N GLY A 179 -36.93 0.02 -11.84
CA GLY A 179 -38.27 -0.34 -11.34
C GLY A 179 -39.28 0.78 -11.26
N ASN A 180 -38.97 2.02 -11.64
CA ASN A 180 -39.88 3.17 -11.46
C ASN A 180 -40.10 3.99 -12.74
N VAL A 181 -40.43 3.32 -13.86
CA VAL A 181 -40.91 3.96 -15.07
C VAL A 181 -42.22 3.32 -15.46
N THR A 182 -43.27 3.58 -14.68
CA THR A 182 -44.65 3.49 -15.10
C THR A 182 -45.38 4.76 -14.66
N GLY A 183 -45.22 5.81 -15.46
CA GLY A 183 -46.08 7.00 -15.36
C GLY A 183 -47.46 6.72 -15.94
N PRO A 184 -48.53 7.24 -15.31
CA PRO A 184 -49.89 7.02 -15.83
C PRO A 184 -50.12 7.85 -17.10
N GLU A 185 -50.52 7.12 -18.13
CA GLU A 185 -51.15 7.65 -19.35
C GLU A 185 -52.38 8.52 -18.97
N ARG A 186 -52.31 9.81 -19.30
CA ARG A 186 -53.52 10.69 -19.22
C ARG A 186 -54.22 10.63 -20.55
N ASP A 187 -55.32 9.92 -20.51
CA ASP A 187 -56.37 9.99 -21.49
C ASP A 187 -56.97 11.43 -21.49
N SER A 188 -56.69 12.17 -22.55
CA SER A 188 -57.35 13.46 -22.83
C SER A 188 -58.37 13.24 -23.96
N ARG A 189 -59.57 12.91 -23.54
CA ARG A 189 -60.73 12.89 -24.39
C ARG A 189 -61.18 14.33 -24.64
N SER A 190 -60.99 14.81 -25.83
CA SER A 190 -61.60 16.04 -26.34
C SER A 190 -63.05 15.76 -26.73
N GLU A 191 -63.97 16.48 -26.09
CA GLU A 191 -65.31 16.66 -26.66
C GLU A 191 -65.39 18.01 -27.30
N SER A 192 -65.78 17.96 -28.53
CA SER A 192 -66.16 19.03 -29.43
C SER A 192 -67.59 19.52 -29.16
N GLU A 193 -67.79 20.86 -29.17
CA GLU A 193 -68.91 21.52 -29.91
C GLU A 193 -68.45 22.86 -30.43
#